data_e70bcbf45350214ecc5f0d72a1071b7f
#
_entry.id   e70bcbf45350214ecc5f0d72a1071b7f
#
_cell.length_a   1.000
_cell.length_b   1.000
_cell.length_c   1.000
_cell.angle_alpha   90.00
_cell.angle_beta   90.00
_cell.angle_gamma   90.00
#
_symmetry.space_group_name_H-M   'P 1'
#
loop_
_entity.id
_entity.type
_entity.pdbx_description
1 polymer ?
#
loop_
_entity_poly.entity_id
_entity_poly.type
_entity_poly.pdbx_seq_one_letter_code
_entity_poly.pdbx_strand_id
1 'polypeptide(L)'
;MSKIKLAAVCLSLACTLTIQAHASTITVTNTNDNGPGSLRQALADVNDGDTIDATQVSGTITLTSGQLLVDKSVTINGAGAEVLAIDGNATSRVFQTVTGAKTVSISGLTISNGQLSQGGGILNAEATILTIIDSTLNGNKAGLGGGVFNSGTLIIINSTFSSNMASQGGGIYNSGSGMSTISNSTFSGNAAPVAGGVSFNVGTMQIADSTLSDNSADSGGGVYNIGTLTIINSTVSGNMASGNTAGAGGGATFNVATMNVVSSTISGNIANREGAGIYNSDGGTLTITNSTFSDNAALLTGGGVYNSGTLQLANSTFSDNSAAFLAGGILNFANFEIGSTILKRGDSGENIYSNSQGIVTSLGYNLSSDDGGKILTGPGDQTDTDPLLGPLQDNGGPTFTHELLFGSPAIDAGDPGFTPPPFFDQRGPGFNRVINSRIDIGSFEMQTGGTPTPTATTTPASSATPTPTGTATATPTATSIATATVTPSTTATATATATPTATPGATATATMSPTVTPTPTASPRPTPRPRALPTPRARRTPAPRP
;
A
#
# COMPACT_ATOMS: atom_id res chain seq x y z
N MET A 1 -64.53 -43.61 52.31
CA MET A 1 -64.69 -42.15 52.36
C MET A 1 -63.31 -41.52 52.33
N SER A 2 -62.82 -41.14 51.19
CA SER A 2 -61.53 -40.50 51.08
C SER A 2 -61.70 -39.26 50.19
N LYS A 3 -61.39 -38.11 50.75
CA LYS A 3 -61.49 -36.80 50.08
C LYS A 3 -60.23 -36.58 49.25
N ILE A 4 -60.35 -36.63 47.96
CA ILE A 4 -59.29 -36.26 47.02
C ILE A 4 -59.28 -34.73 46.95
N LYS A 5 -58.20 -34.11 47.41
CA LYS A 5 -57.94 -32.67 47.23
C LYS A 5 -57.34 -32.47 45.83
N LEU A 6 -58.06 -31.74 44.97
CA LEU A 6 -57.61 -31.28 43.68
C LEU A 6 -56.69 -30.07 43.89
N ALA A 7 -55.38 -30.27 43.69
CA ALA A 7 -54.39 -29.17 43.68
C ALA A 7 -54.36 -28.56 42.29
N ALA A 8 -54.84 -27.34 42.14
CA ALA A 8 -54.72 -26.57 40.90
C ALA A 8 -53.25 -26.10 40.77
N VAL A 9 -52.54 -26.64 39.80
CA VAL A 9 -51.23 -26.14 39.39
C VAL A 9 -51.44 -24.99 38.42
N CYS A 10 -51.30 -23.75 38.88
CA CYS A 10 -51.19 -22.58 37.99
C CYS A 10 -49.82 -22.61 37.35
N LEU A 11 -49.75 -23.10 36.12
CA LEU A 11 -48.56 -22.94 35.27
C LEU A 11 -48.56 -21.53 34.69
N SER A 12 -47.82 -20.62 35.32
CA SER A 12 -47.56 -19.29 34.82
C SER A 12 -46.61 -19.39 33.60
N LEU A 13 -47.21 -19.36 32.41
CA LEU A 13 -46.50 -19.23 31.15
C LEU A 13 -45.96 -17.78 31.08
N ALA A 14 -44.72 -17.56 31.56
CA ALA A 14 -44.02 -16.33 31.30
C ALA A 14 -43.68 -16.30 29.81
N CYS A 15 -44.53 -15.67 29.02
CA CYS A 15 -44.25 -15.31 27.63
C CYS A 15 -43.19 -14.20 27.70
N THR A 16 -41.92 -14.58 27.59
CA THR A 16 -40.85 -13.62 27.34
C THR A 16 -41.06 -13.11 25.92
N LEU A 17 -41.70 -11.96 25.82
CA LEU A 17 -41.77 -11.19 24.59
C LEU A 17 -40.34 -10.72 24.31
N THR A 18 -39.61 -11.45 23.49
CA THR A 18 -38.37 -10.93 22.90
C THR A 18 -38.81 -9.84 21.94
N ILE A 19 -38.78 -8.59 22.39
CA ILE A 19 -38.87 -7.45 21.48
C ILE A 19 -37.60 -7.55 20.62
N GLN A 20 -37.75 -8.06 19.41
CA GLN A 20 -36.71 -7.87 18.41
C GLN A 20 -36.64 -6.36 18.17
N ALA A 21 -35.56 -5.75 18.61
CA ALA A 21 -35.26 -4.38 18.26
C ALA A 21 -35.21 -4.30 16.73
N HIS A 22 -36.19 -3.62 16.15
CA HIS A 22 -36.21 -3.40 14.71
C HIS A 22 -35.17 -2.32 14.43
N ALA A 23 -34.18 -2.61 13.57
CA ALA A 23 -33.20 -1.62 13.18
C ALA A 23 -33.92 -0.38 12.61
N SER A 24 -33.70 0.76 13.19
CA SER A 24 -34.27 2.04 12.77
C SER A 24 -33.30 2.80 11.88
N THR A 25 -33.82 3.76 11.13
CA THR A 25 -32.98 4.68 10.35
C THR A 25 -33.13 6.08 10.90
N ILE A 26 -32.00 6.71 11.23
CA ILE A 26 -31.93 8.11 11.64
C ILE A 26 -31.32 8.91 10.50
N THR A 27 -32.06 9.91 10.01
CA THR A 27 -31.64 10.72 8.86
C THR A 27 -30.87 11.95 9.33
N VAL A 28 -29.66 12.13 8.80
CA VAL A 28 -28.89 13.38 8.88
C VAL A 28 -29.43 14.35 7.83
N THR A 29 -29.67 15.59 8.23
CA THR A 29 -30.33 16.58 7.36
C THR A 29 -29.50 17.84 7.09
N ASN A 30 -28.33 17.98 7.73
CA ASN A 30 -27.47 19.16 7.56
C ASN A 30 -26.01 18.86 7.87
N THR A 31 -25.14 19.80 7.55
CA THR A 31 -23.68 19.71 7.76
C THR A 31 -23.21 20.37 9.05
N ASN A 32 -24.09 20.71 9.99
CA ASN A 32 -23.68 21.28 11.28
C ASN A 32 -22.91 20.23 12.09
N ASP A 33 -21.92 20.68 12.86
CA ASP A 33 -21.16 19.80 13.76
C ASP A 33 -22.05 19.21 14.87
N ASN A 34 -23.03 19.97 15.37
CA ASN A 34 -23.93 19.56 16.45
C ASN A 34 -25.34 20.11 16.29
N GLY A 35 -26.23 19.69 17.17
CA GLY A 35 -27.64 20.08 17.17
C GLY A 35 -28.53 19.19 16.29
N PRO A 36 -29.83 19.53 16.21
CA PRO A 36 -30.80 18.68 15.52
C PRO A 36 -30.46 18.44 14.05
N GLY A 37 -30.55 17.18 13.62
CA GLY A 37 -30.27 16.78 12.25
C GLY A 37 -28.78 16.67 11.88
N SER A 38 -27.85 16.91 12.81
CA SER A 38 -26.43 16.71 12.60
C SER A 38 -26.03 15.22 12.73
N LEU A 39 -24.90 14.84 12.12
CA LEU A 39 -24.33 13.48 12.27
C LEU A 39 -24.00 13.15 13.75
N ARG A 40 -23.50 14.12 14.51
CA ARG A 40 -23.20 13.95 15.93
C ARG A 40 -24.45 13.66 16.76
N GLN A 41 -25.56 14.37 16.48
CA GLN A 41 -26.84 14.09 17.14
C GLN A 41 -27.36 12.70 16.76
N ALA A 42 -27.28 12.33 15.47
CA ALA A 42 -27.67 11.01 15.02
C ALA A 42 -26.90 9.90 15.74
N LEU A 43 -25.56 10.06 15.92
CA LEU A 43 -24.74 9.12 16.69
C LEU A 43 -25.12 9.03 18.16
N ALA A 44 -25.64 10.11 18.76
CA ALA A 44 -26.13 10.10 20.15
C ALA A 44 -27.49 9.41 20.29
N ASP A 45 -28.32 9.46 19.25
CA ASP A 45 -29.70 8.98 19.27
C ASP A 45 -29.86 7.52 18.83
N VAL A 46 -28.86 6.93 18.11
CA VAL A 46 -28.93 5.54 17.61
C VAL A 46 -28.89 4.50 18.71
N ASN A 47 -29.50 3.35 18.45
CA ASN A 47 -29.36 2.12 19.19
C ASN A 47 -28.45 1.12 18.43
N ASP A 48 -28.05 0.03 19.11
CA ASP A 48 -27.30 -1.05 18.47
C ASP A 48 -28.11 -1.66 17.30
N GLY A 49 -27.51 -1.67 16.11
CA GLY A 49 -28.10 -2.20 14.89
C GLY A 49 -28.78 -1.17 13.99
N ASP A 50 -28.93 0.07 14.44
CA ASP A 50 -29.54 1.14 13.64
C ASP A 50 -28.66 1.61 12.48
N THR A 51 -29.29 2.33 11.56
CA THR A 51 -28.64 2.96 10.41
C THR A 51 -28.73 4.48 10.54
N ILE A 52 -27.60 5.16 10.29
CA ILE A 52 -27.55 6.61 10.08
C ILE A 52 -27.49 6.86 8.58
N ASP A 53 -28.50 7.54 8.07
CA ASP A 53 -28.62 7.88 6.66
C ASP A 53 -28.26 9.35 6.42
N ALA A 54 -27.08 9.59 5.83
CA ALA A 54 -26.60 10.89 5.38
C ALA A 54 -26.53 10.97 3.83
N THR A 55 -27.21 10.09 3.12
CA THR A 55 -27.15 10.00 1.64
C THR A 55 -27.72 11.23 0.92
N GLN A 56 -28.49 12.05 1.61
CA GLN A 56 -29.07 13.29 1.06
C GLN A 56 -28.29 14.55 1.48
N VAL A 57 -27.19 14.39 2.23
CA VAL A 57 -26.38 15.52 2.69
C VAL A 57 -25.17 15.70 1.78
N SER A 58 -24.90 16.92 1.37
CA SER A 58 -23.73 17.27 0.55
C SER A 58 -22.91 18.39 1.20
N GLY A 59 -21.61 18.41 0.92
CA GLY A 59 -20.68 19.42 1.43
C GLY A 59 -19.78 18.88 2.54
N THR A 60 -19.41 19.70 3.51
CA THR A 60 -18.44 19.34 4.55
C THR A 60 -19.02 19.54 5.95
N ILE A 61 -18.98 18.52 6.77
CA ILE A 61 -19.21 18.61 8.22
C ILE A 61 -17.85 18.89 8.88
N THR A 62 -17.63 20.13 9.30
CA THR A 62 -16.40 20.53 9.99
C THR A 62 -16.55 20.34 11.49
N LEU A 63 -15.73 19.49 12.07
CA LEU A 63 -15.79 19.20 13.51
C LEU A 63 -15.13 20.32 14.31
N THR A 64 -15.90 20.95 15.18
CA THR A 64 -15.47 22.02 16.12
C THR A 64 -15.62 21.60 17.59
N SER A 65 -16.40 20.55 17.85
CA SER A 65 -16.70 20.01 19.19
C SER A 65 -15.93 18.71 19.48
N GLY A 66 -14.84 18.45 18.75
CA GLY A 66 -14.04 17.23 18.90
C GLY A 66 -14.56 16.07 18.07
N GLN A 67 -13.98 14.91 18.27
CA GLN A 67 -14.26 13.69 17.49
C GLN A 67 -15.71 13.20 17.60
N LEU A 68 -16.11 12.42 16.60
CA LEU A 68 -17.37 11.67 16.61
C LEU A 68 -17.14 10.33 17.31
N LEU A 69 -17.85 10.11 18.42
CA LEU A 69 -17.78 8.86 19.18
C LEU A 69 -18.83 7.88 18.65
N VAL A 70 -18.40 6.66 18.33
CA VAL A 70 -19.27 5.57 17.87
C VAL A 70 -19.26 4.49 18.95
N ASP A 71 -20.25 4.51 19.82
CA ASP A 71 -20.37 3.61 20.97
C ASP A 71 -21.44 2.52 20.77
N LYS A 72 -22.05 2.46 19.60
CA LYS A 72 -23.04 1.46 19.19
C LYS A 72 -22.58 0.69 17.95
N SER A 73 -23.15 -0.48 17.74
CA SER A 73 -23.13 -1.14 16.44
C SER A 73 -24.03 -0.35 15.50
N VAL A 74 -23.45 0.20 14.42
CA VAL A 74 -24.19 1.14 13.56
C VAL A 74 -23.67 1.08 12.12
N THR A 75 -24.56 1.31 11.17
CA THR A 75 -24.23 1.55 9.76
C THR A 75 -24.36 3.04 9.47
N ILE A 76 -23.32 3.68 8.94
CA ILE A 76 -23.30 5.09 8.55
C ILE A 76 -23.17 5.15 7.03
N ASN A 77 -24.22 5.62 6.36
CA ASN A 77 -24.26 5.76 4.91
C ASN A 77 -24.12 7.23 4.53
N GLY A 78 -23.02 7.58 3.87
CA GLY A 78 -22.80 8.88 3.25
C GLY A 78 -23.36 8.98 1.84
N ALA A 79 -23.32 10.18 1.28
CA ALA A 79 -23.82 10.50 -0.06
C ALA A 79 -22.85 10.10 -1.20
N GLY A 80 -21.66 9.62 -0.86
CA GLY A 80 -20.53 9.35 -1.73
C GLY A 80 -19.30 10.13 -1.28
N ALA A 81 -18.11 9.54 -1.45
CA ALA A 81 -16.86 10.15 -1.01
C ALA A 81 -16.59 11.53 -1.65
N GLU A 82 -17.05 11.72 -2.90
CA GLU A 82 -16.93 13.01 -3.60
C GLU A 82 -18.00 14.03 -3.18
N VAL A 83 -19.02 13.62 -2.42
CA VAL A 83 -20.21 14.41 -2.12
C VAL A 83 -20.23 14.91 -0.68
N LEU A 84 -19.88 14.04 0.29
CA LEU A 84 -19.93 14.38 1.71
C LEU A 84 -18.59 14.11 2.39
N ALA A 85 -18.02 15.16 2.97
CA ALA A 85 -16.79 15.09 3.75
C ALA A 85 -17.05 15.34 5.24
N ILE A 86 -16.31 14.62 6.08
CA ILE A 86 -16.19 14.89 7.52
C ILE A 86 -14.76 15.36 7.78
N ASP A 87 -14.64 16.64 8.17
CA ASP A 87 -13.36 17.31 8.37
C ASP A 87 -13.02 17.45 9.85
N GLY A 88 -11.92 16.84 10.27
CA GLY A 88 -11.42 16.93 11.66
C GLY A 88 -10.82 18.28 12.03
N ASN A 89 -10.77 19.24 11.08
CA ASN A 89 -10.31 20.63 11.27
C ASN A 89 -8.89 20.72 11.84
N ALA A 90 -8.07 19.70 11.62
CA ALA A 90 -6.73 19.55 12.19
C ALA A 90 -6.64 19.72 13.73
N THR A 91 -7.74 19.60 14.44
CA THR A 91 -7.84 19.80 15.89
C THR A 91 -8.26 18.55 16.64
N SER A 92 -8.90 17.60 15.97
CA SER A 92 -9.32 16.33 16.55
C SER A 92 -9.28 15.19 15.54
N ARG A 93 -9.30 13.97 16.03
CA ARG A 93 -9.65 12.78 15.22
C ARG A 93 -11.07 12.95 14.67
N VAL A 94 -11.35 12.28 13.54
CA VAL A 94 -12.72 12.32 13.01
C VAL A 94 -13.61 11.30 13.74
N PHE A 95 -13.31 10.01 13.68
CA PHE A 95 -14.11 8.97 14.34
C PHE A 95 -13.32 8.17 15.37
N GLN A 96 -14.01 7.79 16.46
CA GLN A 96 -13.49 6.82 17.43
C GLN A 96 -14.57 5.79 17.75
N THR A 97 -14.26 4.50 17.61
CA THR A 97 -15.08 3.43 18.18
C THR A 97 -14.70 3.20 19.64
N VAL A 98 -15.58 2.59 20.41
CA VAL A 98 -15.29 2.20 21.80
C VAL A 98 -14.94 0.72 21.87
N THR A 99 -14.16 0.34 22.88
CA THR A 99 -13.83 -1.07 23.16
C THR A 99 -15.08 -1.89 23.43
N GLY A 100 -15.14 -3.08 22.85
CA GLY A 100 -16.25 -4.03 23.02
C GLY A 100 -16.73 -4.60 21.67
N ALA A 101 -17.55 -5.63 21.72
CA ALA A 101 -18.05 -6.32 20.54
C ALA A 101 -19.05 -5.47 19.74
N LYS A 102 -18.57 -4.42 19.09
CA LYS A 102 -19.35 -3.55 18.20
C LYS A 102 -19.05 -3.86 16.75
N THR A 103 -20.06 -3.72 15.91
CA THR A 103 -19.94 -3.79 14.45
C THR A 103 -20.32 -2.44 13.86
N VAL A 104 -19.34 -1.76 13.28
CA VAL A 104 -19.50 -0.43 12.70
C VAL A 104 -19.21 -0.51 11.21
N SER A 105 -20.11 0.02 10.38
CA SER A 105 -19.89 0.18 8.95
C SER A 105 -19.95 1.66 8.59
N ILE A 106 -18.97 2.15 7.83
CA ILE A 106 -18.90 3.51 7.31
C ILE A 106 -18.77 3.42 5.80
N SER A 107 -19.66 4.06 5.06
CA SER A 107 -19.65 4.03 3.60
C SER A 107 -19.91 5.38 2.98
N GLY A 108 -19.32 5.63 1.79
CA GLY A 108 -19.61 6.80 0.97
C GLY A 108 -19.26 8.14 1.61
N LEU A 109 -18.13 8.22 2.33
CA LEU A 109 -17.66 9.43 3.00
C LEU A 109 -16.20 9.75 2.67
N THR A 110 -15.89 11.05 2.61
CA THR A 110 -14.50 11.51 2.78
C THR A 110 -14.25 11.84 4.26
N ILE A 111 -13.19 11.26 4.82
CA ILE A 111 -12.72 11.46 6.20
C ILE A 111 -11.38 12.16 6.13
N SER A 112 -11.33 13.44 6.47
CA SER A 112 -10.16 14.26 6.18
C SER A 112 -9.70 15.12 7.36
N ASN A 113 -8.43 15.56 7.27
CA ASN A 113 -7.81 16.53 8.18
C ASN A 113 -7.97 16.20 9.66
N GLY A 114 -8.17 14.94 10.01
CA GLY A 114 -8.17 14.48 11.39
C GLY A 114 -6.74 14.53 11.96
N GLN A 115 -6.61 14.97 13.23
CA GLN A 115 -5.30 15.03 13.88
C GLN A 115 -5.38 14.65 15.36
N LEU A 116 -4.67 13.57 15.73
CA LEU A 116 -4.51 13.17 17.15
C LEU A 116 -3.30 12.22 17.26
N SER A 117 -2.94 11.80 18.47
CA SER A 117 -1.79 10.92 18.71
C SER A 117 -1.92 9.54 18.04
N GLN A 118 -3.14 9.00 17.94
CA GLN A 118 -3.45 7.71 17.33
C GLN A 118 -4.69 7.84 16.44
N GLY A 119 -4.63 7.31 15.22
CA GLY A 119 -5.74 7.33 14.27
C GLY A 119 -6.24 8.74 13.98
N GLY A 120 -5.52 9.50 13.16
CA GLY A 120 -5.95 10.86 12.80
C GLY A 120 -7.36 10.86 12.20
N GLY A 121 -7.62 10.01 11.23
CA GLY A 121 -8.96 9.78 10.70
C GLY A 121 -9.82 8.98 11.66
N ILE A 122 -9.43 7.73 11.94
CA ILE A 122 -10.24 6.80 12.74
C ILE A 122 -9.37 6.05 13.75
N LEU A 123 -9.86 5.90 14.98
CA LEU A 123 -9.38 4.90 15.93
C LEU A 123 -10.39 3.77 15.99
N ASN A 124 -9.97 2.56 15.56
CA ASN A 124 -10.73 1.33 15.75
C ASN A 124 -10.27 0.64 17.04
N ALA A 125 -11.13 0.61 18.02
CA ALA A 125 -10.83 0.06 19.33
C ALA A 125 -10.83 -1.48 19.36
N GLU A 126 -10.27 -2.05 20.40
CA GLU A 126 -10.20 -3.50 20.61
C GLU A 126 -11.59 -4.15 20.61
N ALA A 127 -11.69 -5.36 20.04
CA ALA A 127 -12.89 -6.16 19.88
C ALA A 127 -14.01 -5.50 19.04
N THR A 128 -13.73 -4.40 18.34
CA THR A 128 -14.66 -3.78 17.39
C THR A 128 -14.36 -4.25 15.97
N ILE A 129 -15.40 -4.53 15.19
CA ILE A 129 -15.31 -4.74 13.75
C ILE A 129 -15.69 -3.42 13.07
N LEU A 130 -14.72 -2.82 12.37
CA LEU A 130 -14.93 -1.63 11.57
C LEU A 130 -14.81 -1.98 10.08
N THR A 131 -15.86 -1.71 9.33
CA THR A 131 -15.86 -1.83 7.86
C THR A 131 -15.90 -0.44 7.23
N ILE A 132 -14.99 -0.15 6.29
CA ILE A 132 -14.91 1.08 5.51
C ILE A 132 -15.14 0.71 4.05
N ILE A 133 -16.15 1.28 3.42
CA ILE A 133 -16.57 0.93 2.05
C ILE A 133 -16.75 2.20 1.23
N ASP A 134 -16.31 2.19 -0.04
CA ASP A 134 -16.54 3.27 -1.00
C ASP A 134 -16.17 4.66 -0.43
N SER A 135 -15.09 4.73 0.36
CA SER A 135 -14.76 5.90 1.16
C SER A 135 -13.33 6.39 0.91
N THR A 136 -13.09 7.65 1.19
CA THR A 136 -11.77 8.26 1.07
C THR A 136 -11.27 8.74 2.44
N LEU A 137 -10.06 8.32 2.83
CA LEU A 137 -9.35 8.87 3.99
C LEU A 137 -8.17 9.70 3.49
N ASN A 138 -8.23 11.03 3.67
CA ASN A 138 -7.26 11.92 3.07
C ASN A 138 -6.70 12.97 4.05
N GLY A 139 -5.38 13.16 4.02
CA GLY A 139 -4.72 14.25 4.76
C GLY A 139 -4.78 14.12 6.28
N ASN A 140 -5.10 12.95 6.83
CA ASN A 140 -5.17 12.72 8.28
C ASN A 140 -3.76 12.56 8.87
N LYS A 141 -3.54 13.07 10.10
CA LYS A 141 -2.23 13.09 10.75
C LYS A 141 -2.27 12.47 12.14
N ALA A 142 -1.25 11.68 12.48
CA ALA A 142 -1.14 11.07 13.81
C ALA A 142 0.32 10.81 14.24
N GLY A 143 0.51 10.35 15.46
CA GLY A 143 1.73 9.66 15.85
C GLY A 143 1.75 8.23 15.30
N LEU A 144 0.62 7.53 15.39
CA LEU A 144 0.42 6.16 14.90
C LEU A 144 -0.87 6.09 14.07
N GLY A 145 -0.79 5.60 12.83
CA GLY A 145 -1.93 5.44 11.94
C GLY A 145 -2.57 6.76 11.54
N GLY A 146 -2.01 7.47 10.55
CA GLY A 146 -2.55 8.75 10.09
C GLY A 146 -4.01 8.62 9.66
N GLY A 147 -4.31 7.69 8.75
CA GLY A 147 -5.69 7.35 8.39
C GLY A 147 -6.40 6.59 9.50
N VAL A 148 -5.88 5.40 9.85
CA VAL A 148 -6.51 4.51 10.85
C VAL A 148 -5.50 3.94 11.84
N PHE A 149 -5.81 3.99 13.13
CA PHE A 149 -5.20 3.16 14.15
C PHE A 149 -6.14 1.98 14.44
N ASN A 150 -5.68 0.74 14.20
CA ASN A 150 -6.49 -0.46 14.37
C ASN A 150 -6.01 -1.35 15.50
N SER A 151 -6.87 -1.59 16.50
CA SER A 151 -6.68 -2.59 17.55
C SER A 151 -7.73 -3.71 17.49
N GLY A 152 -8.76 -3.56 16.67
CA GLY A 152 -9.82 -4.53 16.46
C GLY A 152 -9.68 -5.24 15.10
N THR A 153 -10.81 -5.52 14.49
CA THR A 153 -10.91 -6.00 13.10
C THR A 153 -11.24 -4.83 12.18
N LEU A 154 -10.42 -4.62 11.16
CA LEU A 154 -10.58 -3.59 10.14
C LEU A 154 -10.78 -4.25 8.78
N ILE A 155 -11.87 -3.88 8.12
CA ILE A 155 -12.19 -4.33 6.77
C ILE A 155 -12.28 -3.09 5.88
N ILE A 156 -11.49 -3.03 4.81
CA ILE A 156 -11.48 -1.92 3.86
C ILE A 156 -11.81 -2.46 2.48
N ILE A 157 -12.82 -1.89 1.85
CA ILE A 157 -13.32 -2.33 0.54
C ILE A 157 -13.50 -1.11 -0.36
N ASN A 158 -13.00 -1.16 -1.58
CA ASN A 158 -13.21 -0.15 -2.63
C ASN A 158 -12.95 1.29 -2.13
N SER A 159 -11.87 1.49 -1.35
CA SER A 159 -11.62 2.74 -0.66
C SER A 159 -10.23 3.30 -0.97
N THR A 160 -10.09 4.61 -0.81
CA THR A 160 -8.85 5.33 -1.09
C THR A 160 -8.26 5.92 0.19
N PHE A 161 -6.97 5.67 0.42
CA PHE A 161 -6.19 6.27 1.50
C PHE A 161 -5.07 7.10 0.87
N SER A 162 -5.16 8.42 0.98
CA SER A 162 -4.21 9.30 0.31
C SER A 162 -3.65 10.38 1.22
N SER A 163 -2.37 10.69 1.07
CA SER A 163 -1.72 11.80 1.77
C SER A 163 -1.86 11.76 3.32
N ASN A 164 -2.12 10.59 3.90
CA ASN A 164 -2.15 10.46 5.36
C ASN A 164 -0.72 10.38 5.91
N MET A 165 -0.50 10.95 7.09
CA MET A 165 0.84 11.05 7.67
C MET A 165 0.84 10.59 9.13
N ALA A 166 1.84 9.76 9.50
CA ALA A 166 2.09 9.42 10.90
C ALA A 166 3.58 9.12 11.10
N SER A 167 4.05 9.06 12.34
CA SER A 167 5.42 8.56 12.57
C SER A 167 5.56 7.11 12.14
N GLN A 168 4.53 6.30 12.38
CA GLN A 168 4.44 4.90 11.94
C GLN A 168 3.06 4.63 11.34
N GLY A 169 3.02 4.00 10.16
CA GLY A 169 1.79 3.69 9.44
C GLY A 169 1.08 4.96 8.97
N GLY A 170 1.58 5.63 7.94
CA GLY A 170 0.95 6.83 7.38
C GLY A 170 -0.53 6.63 7.08
N GLY A 171 -0.87 5.56 6.36
CA GLY A 171 -2.25 5.12 6.16
C GLY A 171 -2.82 4.40 7.39
N ILE A 172 -2.19 3.28 7.80
CA ILE A 172 -2.71 2.38 8.83
C ILE A 172 -1.62 2.00 9.83
N TYR A 173 -1.91 2.07 11.11
CA TYR A 173 -1.17 1.35 12.14
C TYR A 173 -2.02 0.15 12.59
N ASN A 174 -1.57 -1.08 12.31
CA ASN A 174 -2.25 -2.30 12.72
C ASN A 174 -1.56 -2.86 13.96
N SER A 175 -2.16 -2.76 15.13
CA SER A 175 -1.57 -3.18 16.41
C SER A 175 -1.43 -4.70 16.52
N GLY A 176 -0.80 -5.20 17.59
CA GLY A 176 -0.58 -6.63 17.78
C GLY A 176 -1.85 -7.47 17.85
N SER A 177 -2.94 -6.92 18.36
CA SER A 177 -4.27 -7.55 18.36
C SER A 177 -5.06 -7.24 17.08
N GLY A 178 -4.58 -6.31 16.24
CA GLY A 178 -5.28 -5.85 15.05
C GLY A 178 -5.31 -6.90 13.93
N MET A 179 -6.48 -7.06 13.34
CA MET A 179 -6.67 -7.80 12.09
C MET A 179 -7.13 -6.84 11.01
N SER A 180 -6.46 -6.80 9.87
CA SER A 180 -6.82 -5.92 8.76
C SER A 180 -6.98 -6.72 7.47
N THR A 181 -8.11 -6.56 6.82
CA THR A 181 -8.39 -7.09 5.47
C THR A 181 -8.68 -5.95 4.53
N ILE A 182 -7.90 -5.82 3.49
CA ILE A 182 -7.97 -4.74 2.50
C ILE A 182 -8.24 -5.38 1.14
N SER A 183 -9.25 -4.90 0.44
CA SER A 183 -9.56 -5.37 -0.90
C SER A 183 -10.00 -4.23 -1.82
N ASN A 184 -9.66 -4.35 -3.09
CA ASN A 184 -10.05 -3.42 -4.16
C ASN A 184 -9.81 -1.94 -3.78
N SER A 185 -8.67 -1.64 -3.14
CA SER A 185 -8.43 -0.35 -2.52
C SER A 185 -7.10 0.25 -2.95
N THR A 186 -7.02 1.58 -2.88
CA THR A 186 -5.82 2.34 -3.28
C THR A 186 -5.21 3.07 -2.10
N PHE A 187 -3.89 2.92 -1.94
CA PHE A 187 -3.09 3.65 -0.95
C PHE A 187 -2.01 4.44 -1.68
N SER A 188 -2.11 5.78 -1.67
CA SER A 188 -1.18 6.61 -2.45
C SER A 188 -0.69 7.83 -1.70
N GLY A 189 0.60 8.14 -1.83
CA GLY A 189 1.18 9.34 -1.24
C GLY A 189 1.11 9.40 0.29
N ASN A 190 0.92 8.26 0.98
CA ASN A 190 0.95 8.23 2.44
C ASN A 190 2.40 8.24 2.93
N ALA A 191 2.66 8.91 4.05
CA ALA A 191 4.02 9.13 4.52
C ALA A 191 4.21 8.78 6.00
N ALA A 192 5.35 8.14 6.30
CA ALA A 192 5.73 7.83 7.67
C ALA A 192 7.25 8.06 7.86
N PRO A 193 7.67 9.14 8.53
CA PRO A 193 9.11 9.42 8.71
C PRO A 193 9.89 8.33 9.45
N VAL A 194 9.23 7.36 10.09
CA VAL A 194 9.92 6.24 10.75
C VAL A 194 9.71 4.95 9.95
N ALA A 195 8.48 4.50 9.76
CA ALA A 195 8.23 3.21 9.12
C ALA A 195 6.79 3.04 8.61
N GLY A 196 6.67 2.39 7.46
CA GLY A 196 5.40 1.99 6.87
C GLY A 196 4.57 3.16 6.35
N GLY A 197 4.88 3.65 5.16
CA GLY A 197 4.11 4.73 4.52
C GLY A 197 2.63 4.38 4.40
N VAL A 198 2.31 3.22 3.84
CA VAL A 198 0.95 2.66 3.86
C VAL A 198 0.62 2.12 5.23
N SER A 199 1.44 1.17 5.73
CA SER A 199 1.11 0.50 6.99
C SER A 199 2.33 0.09 7.81
N PHE A 200 2.20 0.26 9.13
CA PHE A 200 3.02 -0.41 10.13
C PHE A 200 2.20 -1.57 10.70
N ASN A 201 2.58 -2.81 10.36
CA ASN A 201 1.81 -4.00 10.74
C ASN A 201 2.49 -4.79 11.86
N VAL A 202 1.86 -4.84 13.02
CA VAL A 202 2.26 -5.67 14.18
C VAL A 202 1.38 -6.92 14.29
N GLY A 203 0.13 -6.83 13.84
CA GLY A 203 -0.87 -7.91 13.89
C GLY A 203 -0.91 -8.73 12.60
N THR A 204 -2.10 -9.04 12.15
CA THR A 204 -2.34 -9.76 10.90
C THR A 204 -2.93 -8.82 9.85
N MET A 205 -2.36 -8.80 8.66
CA MET A 205 -2.83 -7.98 7.55
C MET A 205 -2.87 -8.78 6.25
N GLN A 206 -3.99 -8.68 5.54
CA GLN A 206 -4.14 -9.16 4.17
C GLN A 206 -4.48 -7.99 3.25
N ILE A 207 -3.80 -7.90 2.12
CA ILE A 207 -4.02 -6.93 1.06
C ILE A 207 -4.28 -7.73 -0.21
N ALA A 208 -5.45 -7.54 -0.80
CA ALA A 208 -5.86 -8.25 -2.01
C ALA A 208 -6.42 -7.28 -3.05
N ASP A 209 -6.18 -7.56 -4.32
CA ASP A 209 -6.75 -6.81 -5.46
C ASP A 209 -6.60 -5.28 -5.32
N SER A 210 -5.43 -4.84 -4.79
CA SER A 210 -5.25 -3.46 -4.33
C SER A 210 -3.96 -2.85 -4.88
N THR A 211 -3.90 -1.51 -4.87
CA THR A 211 -2.73 -0.75 -5.33
C THR A 211 -2.13 0.06 -4.18
N LEU A 212 -0.83 -0.09 -3.98
CA LEU A 212 -0.02 0.67 -3.03
C LEU A 212 1.04 1.43 -3.82
N SER A 213 0.83 2.75 -4.05
CA SER A 213 1.74 3.52 -4.91
C SER A 213 2.24 4.80 -4.26
N ASP A 214 3.49 5.16 -4.57
CA ASP A 214 4.08 6.46 -4.22
C ASP A 214 4.06 6.79 -2.73
N ASN A 215 4.07 5.78 -1.86
CA ASN A 215 4.14 5.97 -0.41
C ASN A 215 5.60 6.03 0.05
N SER A 216 5.85 6.69 1.18
CA SER A 216 7.21 6.91 1.64
C SER A 216 7.40 6.69 3.13
N ALA A 217 8.57 6.13 3.51
CA ALA A 217 9.00 6.02 4.89
C ALA A 217 10.54 5.95 4.98
N ASP A 218 11.11 6.00 6.18
CA ASP A 218 12.53 5.66 6.34
C ASP A 218 12.78 4.17 6.08
N SER A 219 11.85 3.31 6.51
CA SER A 219 11.88 1.87 6.22
C SER A 219 10.49 1.36 5.89
N GLY A 220 10.38 0.48 4.87
CA GLY A 220 9.10 0.01 4.36
C GLY A 220 8.28 1.16 3.79
N GLY A 221 8.71 1.74 2.67
CA GLY A 221 8.01 2.84 2.01
C GLY A 221 6.53 2.55 1.79
N GLY A 222 6.19 1.34 1.35
CA GLY A 222 4.85 0.80 1.40
C GLY A 222 4.52 0.26 2.79
N VAL A 223 5.00 -0.93 3.16
CA VAL A 223 4.63 -1.60 4.42
C VAL A 223 5.85 -1.95 5.25
N TYR A 224 5.78 -1.71 6.55
CA TYR A 224 6.71 -2.24 7.55
C TYR A 224 6.01 -3.36 8.33
N ASN A 225 6.49 -4.61 8.19
CA ASN A 225 5.84 -5.79 8.76
C ASN A 225 6.66 -6.44 9.88
N ILE A 226 6.11 -6.46 11.08
CA ILE A 226 6.62 -7.23 12.24
C ILE A 226 5.60 -8.26 12.72
N GLY A 227 4.52 -8.47 11.97
CA GLY A 227 3.47 -9.45 12.20
C GLY A 227 3.33 -10.42 11.03
N THR A 228 2.11 -10.70 10.64
CA THR A 228 1.80 -11.51 9.46
C THR A 228 1.23 -10.62 8.35
N LEU A 229 1.84 -10.66 7.18
CA LEU A 229 1.41 -9.91 5.99
C LEU A 229 1.22 -10.86 4.82
N THR A 230 0.08 -10.75 4.15
CA THR A 230 -0.16 -11.41 2.86
C THR A 230 -0.58 -10.38 1.82
N ILE A 231 0.09 -10.37 0.67
CA ILE A 231 -0.22 -9.52 -0.49
C ILE A 231 -0.59 -10.46 -1.63
N ILE A 232 -1.81 -10.29 -2.17
CA ILE A 232 -2.35 -11.16 -3.22
C ILE A 232 -2.92 -10.29 -4.35
N ASN A 233 -2.69 -10.66 -5.61
CA ASN A 233 -3.25 -10.00 -6.79
C ASN A 233 -3.11 -8.47 -6.76
N SER A 234 -2.03 -7.96 -6.18
CA SER A 234 -1.90 -6.54 -5.86
C SER A 234 -0.67 -5.93 -6.50
N THR A 235 -0.73 -4.63 -6.74
CA THR A 235 0.40 -3.85 -7.26
C THR A 235 1.00 -3.00 -6.15
N VAL A 236 2.32 -3.12 -5.94
CA VAL A 236 3.08 -2.28 -5.01
C VAL A 236 4.17 -1.56 -5.80
N SER A 237 3.97 -0.26 -6.08
CA SER A 237 4.82 0.44 -7.06
C SER A 237 5.21 1.85 -6.62
N GLY A 238 6.40 2.30 -7.03
CA GLY A 238 6.84 3.67 -6.78
C GLY A 238 7.04 4.04 -5.30
N ASN A 239 7.00 3.07 -4.38
CA ASN A 239 7.17 3.36 -2.97
C ASN A 239 8.65 3.57 -2.62
N MET A 240 8.92 4.45 -1.66
CA MET A 240 10.29 4.88 -1.34
C MET A 240 10.66 4.63 0.12
N ALA A 241 11.75 3.90 0.32
CA ALA A 241 12.46 3.85 1.60
C ALA A 241 13.61 4.86 1.60
N SER A 242 13.45 5.96 2.34
CA SER A 242 14.37 7.10 2.33
C SER A 242 15.45 7.06 3.41
N GLY A 243 15.41 6.09 4.32
CA GLY A 243 16.34 5.96 5.44
C GLY A 243 17.79 5.73 4.99
N ASN A 244 18.72 6.40 5.69
CA ASN A 244 20.15 6.33 5.39
C ASN A 244 20.97 5.61 6.47
N THR A 245 20.33 5.05 7.48
CA THR A 245 20.97 4.24 8.53
C THR A 245 21.12 2.79 8.10
N ALA A 246 22.14 2.09 8.60
CA ALA A 246 22.31 0.67 8.34
C ALA A 246 21.05 -0.12 8.76
N GLY A 247 20.59 -1.01 7.91
CA GLY A 247 19.35 -1.76 8.11
C GLY A 247 18.08 -0.99 7.74
N ALA A 248 18.18 0.22 7.16
CA ALA A 248 17.04 0.86 6.51
C ALA A 248 16.87 0.34 5.09
N GLY A 249 15.65 0.11 4.66
CA GLY A 249 15.36 -0.43 3.33
C GLY A 249 13.90 -0.80 3.14
N GLY A 250 13.65 -1.64 2.16
CA GLY A 250 12.29 -2.05 1.80
C GLY A 250 11.48 -0.94 1.16
N GLY A 251 11.83 -0.55 -0.06
CA GLY A 251 11.06 0.45 -0.80
C GLY A 251 9.57 0.09 -0.83
N ALA A 252 9.25 -1.11 -1.32
CA ALA A 252 7.90 -1.64 -1.20
C ALA A 252 7.63 -2.14 0.22
N THR A 253 8.46 -3.06 0.74
CA THR A 253 8.17 -3.68 2.06
C THR A 253 9.44 -4.01 2.84
N PHE A 254 9.41 -3.69 4.13
CA PHE A 254 10.38 -4.17 5.11
C PHE A 254 9.73 -5.29 5.94
N ASN A 255 10.29 -6.50 5.88
CA ASN A 255 9.76 -7.67 6.60
C ASN A 255 10.67 -8.14 7.73
N VAL A 256 10.16 -8.21 8.94
CA VAL A 256 10.83 -8.75 10.14
C VAL A 256 10.26 -10.11 10.56
N ALA A 257 9.03 -10.41 10.15
CA ALA A 257 8.33 -11.63 10.59
C ALA A 257 7.84 -12.45 9.39
N THR A 258 6.56 -12.70 9.25
CA THR A 258 6.04 -13.55 8.17
C THR A 258 5.42 -12.72 7.06
N MET A 259 5.85 -12.95 5.82
CA MET A 259 5.28 -12.30 4.64
C MET A 259 5.09 -13.28 3.48
N ASN A 260 3.92 -13.20 2.85
CA ASN A 260 3.60 -13.92 1.62
C ASN A 260 3.24 -12.92 0.51
N VAL A 261 3.82 -13.11 -0.67
CA VAL A 261 3.50 -12.36 -1.89
C VAL A 261 3.06 -13.36 -2.95
N VAL A 262 1.83 -13.24 -3.41
CA VAL A 262 1.22 -14.19 -4.33
C VAL A 262 0.57 -13.45 -5.49
N SER A 263 0.82 -13.85 -6.71
CA SER A 263 0.22 -13.31 -7.95
C SER A 263 0.22 -11.78 -8.01
N SER A 264 1.32 -11.16 -7.56
CA SER A 264 1.41 -9.71 -7.37
C SER A 264 2.56 -9.10 -8.14
N THR A 265 2.48 -7.80 -8.38
CA THR A 265 3.55 -7.04 -9.04
C THR A 265 4.17 -6.04 -8.07
N ILE A 266 5.48 -6.15 -7.89
CA ILE A 266 6.30 -5.24 -7.08
C ILE A 266 7.22 -4.51 -8.04
N SER A 267 6.96 -3.22 -8.34
CA SER A 267 7.69 -2.55 -9.44
C SER A 267 8.05 -1.10 -9.16
N GLY A 268 9.20 -0.67 -9.67
CA GLY A 268 9.62 0.73 -9.59
C GLY A 268 9.81 1.27 -8.18
N ASN A 269 9.95 0.42 -7.17
CA ASN A 269 10.17 0.87 -5.81
C ASN A 269 11.64 1.25 -5.60
N ILE A 270 11.88 2.20 -4.70
CA ILE A 270 13.21 2.78 -4.48
C ILE A 270 13.61 2.61 -3.02
N ALA A 271 14.85 2.22 -2.79
CA ALA A 271 15.47 2.27 -1.46
C ALA A 271 16.79 3.03 -1.51
N ASN A 272 16.99 3.99 -0.60
CA ASN A 272 18.27 4.68 -0.45
C ASN A 272 19.39 3.74 -0.01
N ARG A 273 19.07 2.52 0.44
CA ARG A 273 20.06 1.54 0.85
C ARG A 273 19.79 0.16 0.27
N GLU A 274 18.92 -0.61 0.88
CA GLU A 274 18.87 -2.06 0.66
C GLU A 274 17.43 -2.52 0.39
N GLY A 275 17.27 -3.52 -0.50
CA GLY A 275 15.98 -4.18 -0.75
C GLY A 275 14.91 -3.24 -1.26
N ALA A 276 15.06 -2.66 -2.45
CA ALA A 276 14.08 -1.71 -2.97
C ALA A 276 12.70 -2.34 -3.18
N GLY A 277 12.62 -3.55 -3.70
CA GLY A 277 11.40 -4.34 -3.64
C GLY A 277 11.12 -4.74 -2.19
N ILE A 278 11.84 -5.72 -1.68
CA ILE A 278 11.63 -6.22 -0.31
C ILE A 278 12.95 -6.33 0.46
N TYR A 279 12.97 -5.82 1.68
CA TYR A 279 13.98 -6.10 2.67
C TYR A 279 13.45 -7.18 3.63
N ASN A 280 14.00 -8.40 3.57
CA ASN A 280 13.69 -9.50 4.50
C ASN A 280 14.80 -9.58 5.55
N SER A 281 14.52 -9.12 6.76
CA SER A 281 15.52 -9.02 7.83
C SER A 281 15.84 -10.37 8.47
N ASP A 282 16.81 -10.38 9.35
CA ASP A 282 17.14 -11.54 10.19
C ASP A 282 15.90 -11.99 10.98
N GLY A 283 15.61 -13.29 10.93
CA GLY A 283 14.40 -13.90 11.49
C GLY A 283 13.14 -13.77 10.62
N GLY A 284 13.16 -12.95 9.57
CA GLY A 284 12.05 -12.82 8.64
C GLY A 284 11.87 -14.07 7.77
N THR A 285 10.62 -14.43 7.52
CA THR A 285 10.22 -15.47 6.56
C THR A 285 9.45 -14.82 5.42
N LEU A 286 9.96 -14.96 4.21
CA LEU A 286 9.39 -14.41 2.99
C LEU A 286 9.12 -15.53 1.99
N THR A 287 7.88 -15.65 1.56
CA THR A 287 7.48 -16.54 0.46
C THR A 287 6.96 -15.69 -0.69
N ILE A 288 7.52 -15.91 -1.87
CA ILE A 288 7.12 -15.25 -3.13
C ILE A 288 6.72 -16.33 -4.12
N THR A 289 5.51 -16.25 -4.62
CA THR A 289 5.00 -17.22 -5.59
C THR A 289 4.24 -16.51 -6.71
N ASN A 290 4.51 -16.94 -7.94
CA ASN A 290 3.70 -16.52 -9.09
C ASN A 290 3.62 -14.99 -9.25
N SER A 291 4.73 -14.29 -9.01
CA SER A 291 4.77 -12.83 -8.88
C SER A 291 5.87 -12.20 -9.75
N THR A 292 5.69 -10.93 -10.08
CA THR A 292 6.65 -10.16 -10.89
C THR A 292 7.32 -9.07 -10.05
N PHE A 293 8.65 -9.01 -10.11
CA PHE A 293 9.49 -7.96 -9.53
C PHE A 293 10.23 -7.25 -10.67
N SER A 294 9.90 -5.97 -10.90
CA SER A 294 10.45 -5.24 -12.06
C SER A 294 10.90 -3.83 -11.67
N ASP A 295 12.04 -3.42 -12.20
CA ASP A 295 12.53 -2.04 -12.09
C ASP A 295 12.69 -1.51 -10.65
N ASN A 296 12.86 -2.40 -9.65
CA ASN A 296 13.11 -1.95 -8.28
C ASN A 296 14.59 -1.54 -8.14
N ALA A 297 14.86 -0.34 -7.61
CA ALA A 297 16.19 0.25 -7.58
C ALA A 297 16.68 0.55 -6.17
N ALA A 298 17.75 -0.13 -5.74
CA ALA A 298 18.45 0.15 -4.49
C ALA A 298 19.73 0.95 -4.72
N LEU A 299 19.98 1.99 -3.93
CA LEU A 299 21.25 2.73 -4.06
C LEU A 299 22.45 1.94 -3.56
N LEU A 300 22.26 0.88 -2.79
CA LEU A 300 23.35 0.02 -2.35
C LEU A 300 23.21 -1.40 -2.89
N THR A 301 22.29 -2.21 -2.35
CA THR A 301 22.27 -3.64 -2.59
C THR A 301 20.87 -4.23 -2.60
N GLY A 302 20.67 -5.30 -3.37
CA GLY A 302 19.40 -6.03 -3.43
C GLY A 302 18.27 -5.20 -4.02
N GLY A 303 18.31 -4.88 -5.30
CA GLY A 303 17.26 -4.11 -5.97
C GLY A 303 15.89 -4.75 -5.83
N GLY A 304 15.75 -6.01 -6.23
CA GLY A 304 14.53 -6.78 -6.04
C GLY A 304 14.32 -7.19 -4.58
N VAL A 305 15.24 -8.00 -4.04
CA VAL A 305 15.16 -8.50 -2.64
C VAL A 305 16.51 -8.45 -1.95
N TYR A 306 16.54 -7.98 -0.72
CA TYR A 306 17.60 -8.18 0.26
C TYR A 306 17.12 -9.23 1.27
N ASN A 307 17.83 -10.36 1.38
CA ASN A 307 17.47 -11.44 2.27
C ASN A 307 18.53 -11.72 3.35
N SER A 308 18.20 -11.50 4.61
CA SER A 308 18.95 -11.95 5.80
C SER A 308 18.18 -13.01 6.60
N GLY A 309 16.97 -13.38 6.18
CA GLY A 309 16.13 -14.38 6.82
C GLY A 309 15.93 -15.61 5.95
N THR A 310 14.74 -16.14 5.92
CA THR A 310 14.36 -17.25 5.04
C THR A 310 13.58 -16.73 3.85
N LEU A 311 14.02 -17.07 2.63
CA LEU A 311 13.35 -16.73 1.39
C LEU A 311 12.98 -18.00 0.63
N GLN A 312 11.71 -18.15 0.26
CA GLN A 312 11.22 -19.15 -0.68
C GLN A 312 10.65 -18.42 -1.91
N LEU A 313 11.15 -18.76 -3.09
CA LEU A 313 10.80 -18.11 -4.35
C LEU A 313 10.46 -19.16 -5.40
N ALA A 314 9.27 -19.09 -5.97
CA ALA A 314 8.84 -20.03 -6.99
C ALA A 314 7.96 -19.37 -8.07
N ASN A 315 8.04 -19.88 -9.29
CA ASN A 315 7.17 -19.52 -10.42
C ASN A 315 7.08 -17.98 -10.62
N SER A 316 8.18 -17.27 -10.48
CA SER A 316 8.17 -15.80 -10.45
C SER A 316 9.12 -15.20 -11.47
N THR A 317 8.94 -13.94 -11.81
CA THR A 317 9.78 -13.22 -12.76
C THR A 317 10.41 -12.01 -12.10
N PHE A 318 11.74 -11.95 -12.12
CA PHE A 318 12.54 -10.79 -11.74
C PHE A 318 13.14 -10.20 -13.00
N SER A 319 12.82 -8.95 -13.31
CA SER A 319 13.32 -8.27 -14.50
C SER A 319 13.76 -6.85 -14.18
N ASP A 320 14.92 -6.48 -14.70
CA ASP A 320 15.40 -5.10 -14.69
C ASP A 320 15.54 -4.46 -13.29
N ASN A 321 15.61 -5.28 -12.22
CA ASN A 321 15.92 -4.78 -10.89
C ASN A 321 17.40 -4.39 -10.78
N SER A 322 17.72 -3.31 -10.08
CA SER A 322 19.05 -2.74 -10.08
C SER A 322 19.57 -2.36 -8.69
N ALA A 323 20.87 -2.48 -8.50
CA ALA A 323 21.58 -2.00 -7.32
C ALA A 323 22.98 -1.51 -7.67
N ALA A 324 23.46 -0.45 -6.98
CA ALA A 324 24.73 0.16 -7.34
C ALA A 324 25.96 -0.71 -7.00
N PHE A 325 25.87 -1.62 -6.02
CA PHE A 325 27.02 -2.42 -5.59
C PHE A 325 26.86 -3.92 -5.79
N LEU A 326 25.86 -4.55 -5.17
CA LEU A 326 25.68 -6.00 -5.21
C LEU A 326 24.21 -6.35 -5.52
N ALA A 327 24.02 -7.38 -6.36
CA ALA A 327 22.75 -7.99 -6.70
C ALA A 327 21.63 -6.99 -7.03
N GLY A 328 21.46 -6.70 -8.30
CA GLY A 328 20.25 -6.02 -8.79
C GLY A 328 18.99 -6.83 -8.49
N GLY A 329 19.02 -8.15 -8.71
CA GLY A 329 17.91 -9.04 -8.39
C GLY A 329 17.81 -9.37 -6.92
N ILE A 330 18.61 -10.34 -6.44
CA ILE A 330 18.50 -10.90 -5.08
C ILE A 330 19.85 -10.94 -4.38
N LEU A 331 19.96 -10.23 -3.26
CA LEU A 331 21.09 -10.36 -2.34
C LEU A 331 20.73 -11.30 -1.20
N ASN A 332 21.55 -12.37 -1.00
CA ASN A 332 21.28 -13.37 0.02
C ASN A 332 22.41 -13.52 1.04
N PHE A 333 22.06 -13.44 2.33
CA PHE A 333 22.95 -13.70 3.47
C PHE A 333 22.53 -14.89 4.31
N ALA A 334 21.39 -15.54 4.00
CA ALA A 334 20.84 -16.61 4.83
C ALA A 334 20.21 -17.72 3.97
N ASN A 335 19.09 -18.29 4.36
CA ASN A 335 18.46 -19.39 3.63
C ASN A 335 17.66 -18.87 2.43
N PHE A 336 17.91 -19.41 1.25
CA PHE A 336 17.21 -19.07 0.03
C PHE A 336 16.93 -20.33 -0.80
N GLU A 337 15.67 -20.58 -1.08
CA GLU A 337 15.19 -21.65 -1.93
C GLU A 337 14.53 -21.06 -3.17
N ILE A 338 14.89 -21.54 -4.38
CA ILE A 338 14.41 -20.99 -5.65
C ILE A 338 14.07 -22.11 -6.64
N GLY A 339 12.93 -21.95 -7.35
CA GLY A 339 12.51 -22.88 -8.40
C GLY A 339 11.61 -22.25 -9.45
N SER A 340 11.70 -22.70 -10.69
CA SER A 340 10.87 -22.27 -11.83
C SER A 340 10.77 -20.75 -11.97
N THR A 341 11.88 -20.03 -11.80
CA THR A 341 11.92 -18.58 -11.74
C THR A 341 12.80 -17.98 -12.83
N ILE A 342 12.33 -16.90 -13.45
CA ILE A 342 13.11 -16.08 -14.39
C ILE A 342 13.82 -14.96 -13.63
N LEU A 343 15.11 -14.79 -13.95
CA LEU A 343 15.96 -13.72 -13.45
C LEU A 343 16.60 -13.01 -14.65
N LYS A 344 16.08 -11.84 -15.02
CA LYS A 344 16.65 -10.99 -16.05
C LYS A 344 17.36 -9.81 -15.39
N ARG A 345 18.65 -9.70 -15.70
CA ARG A 345 19.51 -8.66 -15.14
C ARG A 345 19.08 -7.26 -15.60
N GLY A 346 19.06 -6.33 -14.65
CA GLY A 346 18.89 -4.91 -14.91
C GLY A 346 20.21 -4.21 -15.27
N ASP A 347 20.18 -2.88 -15.29
CA ASP A 347 21.31 -2.03 -15.70
C ASP A 347 22.54 -2.20 -14.79
N SER A 348 22.37 -2.58 -13.53
CA SER A 348 23.44 -2.73 -12.56
C SER A 348 23.16 -3.82 -11.51
N GLY A 349 24.23 -4.47 -11.06
CA GLY A 349 24.18 -5.61 -10.16
C GLY A 349 23.96 -6.93 -10.90
N GLU A 350 24.23 -8.03 -10.22
CA GLU A 350 23.99 -9.40 -10.69
C GLU A 350 22.55 -9.80 -10.39
N ASN A 351 22.06 -10.84 -11.07
CA ASN A 351 20.74 -11.41 -10.74
C ASN A 351 20.70 -11.95 -9.30
N ILE A 352 21.72 -12.70 -8.92
CA ILE A 352 21.85 -13.22 -7.55
C ILE A 352 23.28 -13.02 -7.06
N TYR A 353 23.43 -12.50 -5.85
CA TYR A 353 24.66 -12.58 -5.08
C TYR A 353 24.37 -13.25 -3.74
N SER A 354 25.10 -14.31 -3.42
CA SER A 354 25.06 -14.96 -2.10
C SER A 354 26.45 -14.98 -1.50
N ASN A 355 26.56 -14.48 -0.26
CA ASN A 355 27.84 -14.52 0.44
C ASN A 355 28.13 -15.95 0.98
N SER A 356 29.30 -16.14 1.61
CA SER A 356 29.73 -17.44 2.15
C SER A 356 28.88 -17.96 3.32
N GLN A 357 28.00 -17.14 3.90
CA GLN A 357 27.06 -17.53 4.97
C GLN A 357 25.69 -17.91 4.42
N GLY A 358 25.36 -17.42 3.20
CA GLY A 358 24.11 -17.69 2.56
C GLY A 358 24.05 -19.12 2.02
N ILE A 359 22.96 -19.80 2.34
CA ILE A 359 22.67 -21.15 1.82
C ILE A 359 21.62 -20.97 0.70
N VAL A 360 21.97 -21.38 -0.51
CA VAL A 360 21.04 -21.38 -1.64
C VAL A 360 20.75 -22.81 -2.07
N THR A 361 19.46 -23.12 -2.19
CA THR A 361 18.98 -24.39 -2.73
C THR A 361 18.21 -24.11 -4.03
N SER A 362 18.79 -24.50 -5.17
CA SER A 362 18.03 -24.52 -6.40
C SER A 362 17.18 -25.77 -6.50
N LEU A 363 15.88 -25.59 -6.60
CA LEU A 363 14.92 -26.66 -6.89
C LEU A 363 14.89 -27.03 -8.38
N GLY A 364 15.56 -26.21 -9.18
CA GLY A 364 15.67 -26.40 -10.62
C GLY A 364 14.70 -25.57 -11.45
N TYR A 365 14.86 -25.70 -12.76
CA TYR A 365 14.06 -25.04 -13.77
C TYR A 365 14.03 -23.51 -13.62
N ASN A 366 15.17 -22.91 -13.22
CA ASN A 366 15.35 -21.48 -13.19
C ASN A 366 16.02 -21.02 -14.48
N LEU A 367 15.76 -19.79 -14.88
CA LEU A 367 16.41 -19.18 -16.05
C LEU A 367 17.02 -17.84 -15.65
N SER A 368 18.35 -17.71 -15.78
CA SER A 368 19.08 -16.49 -15.46
C SER A 368 19.78 -15.94 -16.69
N SER A 369 19.67 -14.63 -16.92
CA SER A 369 20.36 -13.95 -18.02
C SER A 369 21.86 -13.72 -17.78
N ASP A 370 22.34 -14.03 -16.59
CA ASP A 370 23.77 -14.08 -16.22
C ASP A 370 24.10 -15.45 -15.61
N ASP A 371 25.28 -15.60 -15.00
CA ASP A 371 25.74 -16.87 -14.41
C ASP A 371 24.94 -17.32 -13.18
N GLY A 372 23.88 -16.58 -12.80
CA GLY A 372 23.03 -16.91 -11.67
C GLY A 372 23.76 -16.97 -10.34
N GLY A 373 24.83 -16.20 -10.19
CA GLY A 373 25.71 -16.21 -9.02
C GLY A 373 26.47 -17.54 -8.87
N LYS A 374 26.52 -18.37 -9.91
CA LYS A 374 27.12 -19.74 -9.91
C LYS A 374 26.50 -20.72 -8.91
N ILE A 375 25.28 -20.45 -8.50
CA ILE A 375 24.55 -21.21 -7.49
C ILE A 375 23.31 -21.92 -8.04
N LEU A 376 22.86 -21.56 -9.24
CA LEU A 376 21.80 -22.26 -9.95
C LEU A 376 22.36 -23.53 -10.57
N THR A 377 22.28 -24.64 -9.84
CA THR A 377 22.82 -25.96 -10.23
C THR A 377 21.78 -27.06 -10.13
N GLY A 378 20.52 -26.71 -9.98
CA GLY A 378 19.40 -27.65 -9.95
C GLY A 378 19.08 -28.24 -11.33
N PRO A 379 18.22 -29.28 -11.40
CA PRO A 379 17.83 -29.88 -12.67
C PRO A 379 17.13 -28.85 -13.58
N GLY A 380 17.56 -28.76 -14.82
CA GLY A 380 16.92 -27.86 -15.80
C GLY A 380 17.16 -26.37 -15.59
N ASP A 381 18.07 -25.98 -14.67
CA ASP A 381 18.53 -24.59 -14.57
C ASP A 381 19.25 -24.14 -15.86
N GLN A 382 18.97 -22.93 -16.30
CA GLN A 382 19.57 -22.28 -17.45
C GLN A 382 20.25 -20.98 -17.01
N THR A 383 21.55 -20.84 -17.23
CA THR A 383 22.33 -19.65 -16.93
C THR A 383 22.87 -19.02 -18.21
N ASP A 384 23.30 -17.76 -18.12
CA ASP A 384 23.81 -16.99 -19.27
C ASP A 384 22.84 -17.04 -20.49
N THR A 385 21.53 -17.03 -20.19
CA THR A 385 20.48 -17.24 -21.19
C THR A 385 19.45 -16.11 -21.12
N ASP A 386 19.28 -15.38 -22.22
CA ASP A 386 18.28 -14.32 -22.31
C ASP A 386 16.86 -14.90 -22.29
N PRO A 387 16.00 -14.53 -21.34
CA PRO A 387 14.63 -15.03 -21.26
C PRO A 387 13.70 -14.50 -22.35
N LEU A 388 14.11 -13.53 -23.17
CA LEU A 388 13.30 -12.88 -24.20
C LEU A 388 11.94 -12.42 -23.65
N LEU A 389 11.96 -11.46 -22.72
CA LEU A 389 10.77 -10.89 -22.11
C LEU A 389 10.26 -9.65 -22.86
N GLY A 390 8.95 -9.52 -22.99
CA GLY A 390 8.28 -8.26 -23.33
C GLY A 390 8.35 -7.24 -22.19
N PRO A 391 7.93 -5.99 -22.41
CA PRO A 391 7.90 -4.97 -21.35
C PRO A 391 6.91 -5.35 -20.24
N LEU A 392 7.06 -4.72 -19.06
CA LEU A 392 6.05 -4.80 -18.00
C LEU A 392 4.78 -4.07 -18.47
N GLN A 393 3.69 -4.80 -18.68
CA GLN A 393 2.45 -4.24 -19.21
C GLN A 393 1.22 -5.05 -18.78
N ASP A 394 0.05 -4.55 -19.13
CA ASP A 394 -1.20 -5.27 -18.99
C ASP A 394 -1.28 -6.40 -20.05
N ASN A 395 -1.00 -7.60 -19.62
CA ASN A 395 -1.13 -8.82 -20.41
C ASN A 395 -2.39 -9.61 -20.05
N GLY A 396 -3.35 -8.95 -19.39
CA GLY A 396 -4.54 -9.52 -18.78
C GLY A 396 -4.32 -9.84 -17.29
N GLY A 397 -5.42 -9.98 -16.54
CA GLY A 397 -5.38 -10.22 -15.10
C GLY A 397 -5.30 -8.93 -14.26
N PRO A 398 -5.21 -9.08 -12.93
CA PRO A 398 -5.29 -7.94 -12.01
C PRO A 398 -4.00 -7.13 -11.90
N THR A 399 -2.85 -7.66 -12.34
CA THR A 399 -1.53 -7.04 -12.20
C THR A 399 -0.71 -7.17 -13.47
N PHE A 400 0.20 -6.23 -13.72
CA PHE A 400 1.07 -6.24 -14.90
C PHE A 400 2.07 -7.39 -14.82
N THR A 401 2.44 -7.93 -15.99
CA THR A 401 3.40 -9.02 -16.14
C THR A 401 4.35 -8.75 -17.30
N HIS A 402 5.44 -9.49 -17.36
CA HIS A 402 6.27 -9.62 -18.57
C HIS A 402 5.80 -10.84 -19.35
N GLU A 403 5.35 -10.64 -20.59
CA GLU A 403 5.05 -11.76 -21.48
C GLU A 403 6.34 -12.45 -21.97
N LEU A 404 6.26 -13.74 -22.26
CA LEU A 404 7.32 -14.47 -22.95
C LEU A 404 7.22 -14.21 -24.46
N LEU A 405 8.27 -13.64 -25.06
CA LEU A 405 8.30 -13.40 -26.49
C LEU A 405 8.53 -14.72 -27.26
N PHE A 406 8.13 -14.71 -28.52
CA PHE A 406 8.32 -15.88 -29.39
C PHE A 406 9.78 -16.37 -29.40
N GLY A 407 9.96 -17.65 -29.12
CA GLY A 407 11.30 -18.28 -29.06
C GLY A 407 11.98 -18.13 -27.69
N SER A 408 11.28 -17.61 -26.67
CA SER A 408 11.80 -17.59 -25.31
C SER A 408 12.17 -19.00 -24.84
N PRO A 409 13.38 -19.19 -24.28
CA PRO A 409 13.79 -20.48 -23.70
C PRO A 409 13.04 -20.86 -22.43
N ALA A 410 12.19 -19.98 -21.91
CA ALA A 410 11.34 -20.26 -20.75
C ALA A 410 10.07 -21.04 -21.12
N ILE A 411 9.65 -21.02 -22.40
CA ILE A 411 8.41 -21.65 -22.86
C ILE A 411 8.52 -23.17 -22.74
N ASP A 412 7.53 -23.81 -22.12
CA ASP A 412 7.44 -25.25 -21.87
C ASP A 412 8.71 -25.82 -21.20
N ALA A 413 9.45 -24.99 -20.43
CA ALA A 413 10.76 -25.34 -19.86
C ALA A 413 10.78 -25.48 -18.33
N GLY A 414 9.66 -25.23 -17.65
CA GLY A 414 9.58 -25.38 -16.19
C GLY A 414 9.55 -26.82 -15.71
N ASP A 415 9.25 -27.06 -14.46
CA ASP A 415 9.29 -28.40 -13.84
C ASP A 415 8.31 -29.36 -14.53
N PRO A 416 8.77 -30.46 -15.15
CA PRO A 416 7.89 -31.46 -15.74
C PRO A 416 7.07 -32.25 -14.72
N GLY A 417 7.46 -32.20 -13.44
CA GLY A 417 6.73 -32.81 -12.31
C GLY A 417 5.76 -31.85 -11.63
N PHE A 418 5.61 -30.62 -12.14
CA PHE A 418 4.74 -29.63 -11.51
C PHE A 418 3.31 -30.14 -11.39
N THR A 419 2.75 -29.98 -10.20
CA THR A 419 1.37 -30.26 -9.90
C THR A 419 0.74 -29.06 -9.22
N PRO A 420 -0.39 -28.54 -9.73
CA PRO A 420 -1.09 -27.42 -9.09
C PRO A 420 -1.42 -27.67 -7.60
N PRO A 421 -1.46 -26.65 -6.71
CA PRO A 421 -1.48 -25.23 -7.04
C PRO A 421 -0.09 -24.63 -7.36
N PRO A 422 -0.04 -23.44 -8.01
CA PRO A 422 -1.14 -22.62 -8.53
C PRO A 422 -1.78 -23.22 -9.79
N PHE A 423 -3.11 -23.12 -9.92
CA PHE A 423 -3.83 -23.59 -11.12
C PHE A 423 -3.72 -22.64 -12.30
N PHE A 424 -3.46 -21.37 -12.03
CA PHE A 424 -3.33 -20.29 -12.99
C PHE A 424 -1.97 -19.61 -12.85
N ASP A 425 -1.53 -18.93 -13.89
CA ASP A 425 -0.37 -18.05 -13.82
C ASP A 425 -0.72 -16.74 -13.06
N GLN A 426 0.20 -15.78 -12.98
CA GLN A 426 -0.01 -14.53 -12.22
C GLN A 426 -1.29 -13.79 -12.63
N ARG A 427 -1.73 -13.93 -13.85
CA ARG A 427 -2.92 -13.27 -14.40
C ARG A 427 -4.24 -13.83 -13.83
N GLY A 428 -4.20 -15.01 -13.23
CA GLY A 428 -5.36 -15.58 -12.54
C GLY A 428 -6.33 -16.34 -13.47
N PRO A 429 -7.61 -16.45 -13.10
CA PRO A 429 -8.59 -17.26 -13.83
C PRO A 429 -8.66 -16.93 -15.32
N GLY A 430 -8.59 -17.95 -16.16
CA GLY A 430 -8.54 -17.82 -17.60
C GLY A 430 -7.15 -18.03 -18.22
N PHE A 431 -6.11 -18.02 -17.39
CA PHE A 431 -4.71 -18.21 -17.78
C PHE A 431 -4.15 -19.45 -17.06
N ASN A 432 -4.46 -20.63 -17.61
CA ASN A 432 -4.05 -21.90 -16.99
C ASN A 432 -2.54 -21.99 -16.87
N ARG A 433 -2.05 -22.46 -15.71
CA ARG A 433 -0.60 -22.59 -15.43
C ARG A 433 0.06 -23.75 -16.17
N VAL A 434 -0.67 -24.76 -16.57
CA VAL A 434 -0.15 -25.92 -17.32
C VAL A 434 -0.74 -25.90 -18.70
N ILE A 435 0.08 -25.61 -19.70
CA ILE A 435 -0.21 -25.71 -21.12
C ILE A 435 0.76 -26.74 -21.71
N ASN A 436 0.36 -27.45 -22.77
CA ASN A 436 1.21 -28.46 -23.43
C ASN A 436 1.82 -29.51 -22.47
N SER A 437 1.17 -29.78 -21.34
CA SER A 437 1.62 -30.73 -20.30
C SER A 437 2.86 -30.29 -19.52
N ARG A 438 3.30 -29.05 -19.63
CA ARG A 438 4.43 -28.48 -18.90
C ARG A 438 4.19 -27.00 -18.63
N ILE A 439 4.76 -26.49 -17.54
CA ILE A 439 4.69 -25.08 -17.22
C ILE A 439 5.81 -24.30 -17.93
N ASP A 440 5.57 -23.02 -18.15
CA ASP A 440 6.63 -22.08 -18.50
C ASP A 440 7.44 -21.71 -17.24
N ILE A 441 8.70 -21.33 -17.40
CA ILE A 441 9.47 -20.74 -16.29
C ILE A 441 8.98 -19.30 -16.07
N GLY A 442 8.85 -18.88 -14.81
CA GLY A 442 8.45 -17.52 -14.46
C GLY A 442 6.98 -17.38 -14.05
N SER A 443 6.49 -16.16 -13.99
CA SER A 443 5.13 -15.83 -13.50
C SER A 443 4.05 -15.84 -14.58
N PHE A 444 4.46 -15.90 -15.85
CA PHE A 444 3.59 -15.86 -17.04
C PHE A 444 3.60 -17.20 -17.74
N GLU A 445 2.45 -17.65 -18.20
CA GLU A 445 2.29 -18.87 -19.01
C GLU A 445 1.77 -18.52 -20.40
N MET A 446 2.48 -18.90 -21.44
CA MET A 446 2.05 -18.66 -22.82
C MET A 446 0.82 -19.52 -23.15
N GLN A 447 -0.29 -18.87 -23.46
CA GLN A 447 -1.53 -19.58 -23.80
C GLN A 447 -1.55 -19.99 -25.27
N THR A 448 -1.91 -21.23 -25.56
CA THR A 448 -2.01 -21.71 -26.95
C THR A 448 -3.17 -21.05 -27.70
N GLY A 449 -2.89 -20.48 -28.87
CA GLY A 449 -3.90 -20.21 -29.90
C GLY A 449 -4.48 -18.80 -29.99
N GLY A 450 -3.84 -17.82 -29.42
CA GLY A 450 -4.22 -16.42 -29.67
C GLY A 450 -3.21 -15.49 -29.04
N THR A 451 -2.71 -14.54 -29.82
CA THR A 451 -2.21 -13.30 -29.21
C THR A 451 -3.37 -12.81 -28.34
N PRO A 452 -3.24 -12.69 -27.01
CA PRO A 452 -4.29 -12.08 -26.25
C PRO A 452 -4.44 -10.66 -26.78
N THR A 453 -5.54 -10.39 -27.45
CA THR A 453 -5.93 -9.01 -27.69
C THR A 453 -6.14 -8.44 -26.30
N PRO A 454 -5.38 -7.43 -25.88
CA PRO A 454 -5.59 -6.83 -24.58
C PRO A 454 -7.05 -6.42 -24.53
N THR A 455 -7.82 -7.12 -23.71
CA THR A 455 -9.14 -6.65 -23.34
C THR A 455 -8.86 -5.39 -22.58
N ALA A 456 -9.19 -4.25 -23.19
CA ALA A 456 -9.04 -2.96 -22.52
C ALA A 456 -9.79 -3.08 -21.18
N THR A 457 -9.06 -3.41 -20.13
CA THR A 457 -9.53 -3.21 -18.78
C THR A 457 -9.81 -1.74 -18.73
N THR A 458 -11.07 -1.37 -18.58
CA THR A 458 -11.42 0.02 -18.33
C THR A 458 -10.57 0.42 -17.15
N THR A 459 -9.48 1.12 -17.43
CA THR A 459 -8.74 1.85 -16.40
C THR A 459 -9.83 2.51 -15.57
N PRO A 460 -9.91 2.32 -14.26
CA PRO A 460 -10.80 3.14 -13.46
C PRO A 460 -10.48 4.56 -13.89
N ALA A 461 -11.45 5.24 -14.47
CA ALA A 461 -11.25 6.54 -15.07
C ALA A 461 -10.47 7.34 -14.05
N SER A 462 -9.24 7.75 -14.42
CA SER A 462 -8.49 8.69 -13.60
C SER A 462 -9.48 9.74 -13.22
N SER A 463 -9.83 9.84 -11.94
CA SER A 463 -10.79 10.81 -11.44
C SER A 463 -10.32 12.14 -11.99
N ALA A 464 -11.07 12.67 -12.94
CA ALA A 464 -10.72 13.96 -13.51
C ALA A 464 -10.67 14.89 -12.33
N THR A 465 -9.49 15.47 -12.08
CA THR A 465 -9.34 16.56 -11.11
C THR A 465 -10.48 17.51 -11.38
N PRO A 466 -11.40 17.77 -10.46
CA PRO A 466 -12.52 18.65 -10.71
C PRO A 466 -11.94 20.00 -11.08
N THR A 467 -12.16 20.44 -12.31
CA THR A 467 -11.89 21.83 -12.71
C THR A 467 -12.75 22.68 -11.78
N PRO A 468 -12.19 23.61 -11.00
CA PRO A 468 -13.00 24.42 -10.10
C PRO A 468 -14.02 25.17 -10.95
N THR A 469 -15.28 24.85 -10.77
CA THR A 469 -16.41 25.57 -11.36
C THR A 469 -16.38 26.96 -10.73
N GLY A 470 -16.01 27.98 -11.53
CA GLY A 470 -15.93 29.35 -11.08
C GLY A 470 -17.27 29.81 -10.50
N THR A 471 -17.28 30.09 -9.22
CA THR A 471 -18.37 30.81 -8.58
C THR A 471 -18.48 32.18 -9.25
N ALA A 472 -19.64 32.48 -9.82
CA ALA A 472 -19.91 33.78 -10.37
C ALA A 472 -19.85 34.85 -9.26
N THR A 473 -18.74 35.58 -9.19
CA THR A 473 -18.60 36.72 -8.31
C THR A 473 -19.10 37.96 -9.04
N ALA A 474 -19.94 38.72 -8.37
CA ALA A 474 -20.53 39.96 -8.86
C ALA A 474 -19.47 40.92 -9.43
N THR A 475 -19.82 41.54 -10.54
CA THR A 475 -19.05 42.52 -11.29
C THR A 475 -18.73 43.76 -10.44
N PRO A 476 -17.47 44.11 -10.20
CA PRO A 476 -17.13 45.46 -9.78
C PRO A 476 -16.93 46.36 -11.01
N THR A 477 -17.46 47.53 -10.92
CA THR A 477 -17.41 48.62 -11.87
C THR A 477 -15.98 48.98 -12.28
N ALA A 478 -15.74 49.10 -13.56
CA ALA A 478 -14.46 49.41 -14.17
C ALA A 478 -13.90 50.77 -13.72
N THR A 479 -12.65 50.76 -13.25
CA THR A 479 -11.81 51.96 -13.23
C THR A 479 -10.63 51.71 -14.16
N SER A 480 -10.48 52.56 -15.17
CA SER A 480 -9.48 52.48 -16.22
C SER A 480 -8.06 52.66 -15.69
N ILE A 481 -7.17 51.72 -15.96
CA ILE A 481 -5.72 51.88 -15.81
C ILE A 481 -5.03 51.46 -17.11
N ALA A 482 -4.05 52.25 -17.50
CA ALA A 482 -3.37 52.28 -18.78
C ALA A 482 -2.73 50.95 -19.21
N THR A 483 -2.87 50.68 -20.50
CA THR A 483 -2.32 49.55 -21.24
C THR A 483 -0.81 49.69 -21.44
N ALA A 484 -0.02 48.72 -21.01
CA ALA A 484 1.35 48.52 -21.48
C ALA A 484 1.36 47.48 -22.59
N THR A 485 1.79 47.89 -23.77
CA THR A 485 1.92 47.03 -24.95
C THR A 485 3.21 46.20 -24.85
N VAL A 486 3.12 44.89 -24.88
CA VAL A 486 4.28 44.01 -25.00
C VAL A 486 4.22 43.27 -26.35
N THR A 487 5.27 43.47 -27.16
CA THR A 487 5.46 42.85 -28.46
C THR A 487 5.88 41.37 -28.29
N PRO A 488 5.22 40.40 -28.93
CA PRO A 488 5.69 39.00 -28.86
C PRO A 488 6.85 38.76 -29.82
N SER A 489 7.93 38.14 -29.31
CA SER A 489 9.00 37.56 -30.13
C SER A 489 8.63 36.14 -30.50
N THR A 490 8.62 35.89 -31.80
CA THR A 490 8.35 34.58 -32.40
C THR A 490 9.61 33.71 -32.40
N THR A 491 9.54 32.43 -31.98
CA THR A 491 10.02 31.27 -32.73
C THR A 491 9.93 29.99 -31.88
N ALA A 492 9.01 29.11 -32.19
CA ALA A 492 9.17 27.67 -32.10
C ALA A 492 8.06 27.00 -32.92
N THR A 493 8.47 26.29 -33.95
CA THR A 493 7.62 25.49 -34.82
C THR A 493 7.30 24.19 -34.12
N ALA A 494 6.04 23.95 -33.81
CA ALA A 494 5.56 22.60 -33.48
C ALA A 494 4.29 22.36 -34.29
N THR A 495 4.34 21.37 -35.17
CA THR A 495 3.22 20.94 -36.00
C THR A 495 2.31 20.06 -35.16
N ALA A 496 1.15 20.55 -34.79
CA ALA A 496 0.06 19.73 -34.30
C ALA A 496 -1.21 20.16 -34.99
N THR A 497 -1.79 19.27 -35.76
CA THR A 497 -3.07 19.46 -36.44
C THR A 497 -4.18 19.13 -35.45
N ALA A 498 -4.78 20.14 -34.87
CA ALA A 498 -6.10 20.06 -34.25
C ALA A 498 -6.72 21.46 -34.32
N THR A 499 -7.88 21.54 -34.93
CA THR A 499 -8.65 22.77 -35.11
C THR A 499 -9.28 23.13 -33.76
N PRO A 500 -8.92 24.23 -33.11
CA PRO A 500 -9.68 24.71 -31.99
C PRO A 500 -10.71 25.73 -32.47
N THR A 501 -11.96 25.54 -32.12
CA THR A 501 -13.01 26.55 -32.18
C THR A 501 -12.65 27.63 -31.15
N ALA A 502 -12.39 28.83 -31.62
CA ALA A 502 -12.03 29.96 -30.77
C ALA A 502 -13.23 30.42 -29.93
N THR A 503 -13.08 30.39 -28.62
CA THR A 503 -13.92 31.15 -27.68
C THR A 503 -13.06 32.32 -27.19
N PRO A 504 -13.50 33.57 -27.31
CA PRO A 504 -12.69 34.71 -26.89
C PRO A 504 -12.75 34.90 -25.37
N GLY A 505 -11.59 34.97 -24.72
CA GLY A 505 -11.48 35.50 -23.35
C GLY A 505 -10.67 34.68 -22.33
N ALA A 506 -9.51 34.13 -22.68
CA ALA A 506 -8.59 33.66 -21.66
C ALA A 506 -7.28 34.44 -21.72
N THR A 507 -7.04 35.29 -20.74
CA THR A 507 -5.76 35.98 -20.53
C THR A 507 -4.76 34.98 -19.98
N ALA A 508 -3.69 34.70 -20.73
CA ALA A 508 -2.59 33.85 -20.26
C ALA A 508 -1.82 34.58 -19.15
N THR A 509 -1.81 34.05 -17.97
CA THR A 509 -0.94 34.49 -16.87
C THR A 509 0.45 33.91 -17.10
N ALA A 510 1.42 34.76 -17.41
CA ALA A 510 2.82 34.35 -17.49
C ALA A 510 3.35 34.03 -16.08
N THR A 511 3.72 32.79 -15.87
CA THR A 511 4.44 32.35 -14.65
C THR A 511 5.88 32.86 -14.75
N MET A 512 6.25 33.78 -13.88
CA MET A 512 7.63 34.26 -13.75
C MET A 512 8.50 33.14 -13.21
N SER A 513 9.52 32.78 -13.96
CA SER A 513 10.62 31.92 -13.47
C SER A 513 11.35 32.61 -12.33
N PRO A 514 11.67 31.97 -11.22
CA PRO A 514 12.38 32.63 -10.13
C PRO A 514 13.80 33.01 -10.59
N THR A 515 14.12 34.27 -10.46
CA THR A 515 15.48 34.81 -10.62
C THR A 515 16.34 34.21 -9.53
N VAL A 516 17.40 33.51 -9.94
CA VAL A 516 18.41 32.97 -9.01
C VAL A 516 19.18 34.16 -8.44
N THR A 517 18.94 34.47 -7.19
CA THR A 517 19.77 35.42 -6.42
C THR A 517 21.06 34.71 -6.03
N PRO A 518 22.25 35.25 -6.28
CA PRO A 518 23.48 34.59 -5.87
C PRO A 518 23.55 34.51 -4.34
N THR A 519 23.71 33.29 -3.84
CA THR A 519 23.95 33.01 -2.42
C THR A 519 25.26 33.66 -1.99
N PRO A 520 25.31 34.38 -0.87
CA PRO A 520 26.56 34.89 -0.35
C PRO A 520 27.49 33.73 0.05
N THR A 521 28.73 33.80 -0.43
CA THR A 521 29.80 32.84 -0.15
C THR A 521 30.01 32.75 1.36
N ALA A 522 29.72 31.61 1.94
CA ALA A 522 29.97 31.35 3.35
C ALA A 522 31.49 31.32 3.62
N SER A 523 31.91 32.10 4.58
CA SER A 523 33.27 32.10 5.15
C SER A 523 33.64 30.71 5.67
N PRO A 524 34.85 30.22 5.48
CA PRO A 524 35.21 28.87 5.89
C PRO A 524 35.11 28.72 7.41
N ARG A 525 34.34 27.76 7.85
CA ARG A 525 34.23 27.34 9.25
C ARG A 525 35.57 26.77 9.72
N PRO A 526 36.09 27.13 10.88
CA PRO A 526 37.32 26.54 11.38
C PRO A 526 37.16 25.05 11.64
N THR A 527 38.13 24.27 11.17
CA THR A 527 38.22 22.83 11.35
C THR A 527 38.26 22.46 12.84
N PRO A 528 37.48 21.47 13.32
CA PRO A 528 37.61 21.00 14.70
C PRO A 528 38.98 20.35 14.91
N ARG A 529 39.64 20.68 16.01
CA ARG A 529 40.86 20.00 16.45
C ARG A 529 40.60 18.52 16.67
N PRO A 530 41.54 17.63 16.31
CA PRO A 530 41.40 16.21 16.60
C PRO A 530 41.31 15.97 18.11
N ARG A 531 40.30 15.29 18.57
CA ARG A 531 40.15 14.84 19.94
C ARG A 531 41.14 13.69 20.16
N ALA A 532 42.03 13.84 21.14
CA ALA A 532 42.96 12.80 21.52
C ALA A 532 42.21 11.52 21.94
N LEU A 533 42.61 10.40 21.36
CA LEU A 533 42.09 9.07 21.72
C LEU A 533 42.53 8.74 23.15
N PRO A 534 41.67 8.20 24.01
CA PRO A 534 42.07 7.74 25.33
C PRO A 534 43.01 6.53 25.20
N THR A 535 44.13 6.58 25.88
CA THR A 535 45.09 5.47 25.98
C THR A 535 44.45 4.25 26.61
N PRO A 536 44.69 3.02 26.08
CA PRO A 536 44.18 1.79 26.67
C PRO A 536 44.73 1.59 28.08
N ARG A 537 43.86 1.41 29.06
CA ARG A 537 44.20 1.03 30.42
C ARG A 537 44.78 -0.39 30.43
N ALA A 538 45.97 -0.59 30.92
CA ALA A 538 46.62 -1.88 31.07
C ALA A 538 45.74 -2.85 31.88
N ARG A 539 45.51 -4.05 31.34
CA ARG A 539 44.81 -5.16 32.02
C ARG A 539 45.65 -5.62 33.20
N ARG A 540 45.11 -5.53 34.41
CA ARG A 540 45.72 -6.18 35.58
C ARG A 540 45.57 -7.70 35.45
N THR A 541 46.70 -8.40 35.52
CA THR A 541 46.74 -9.87 35.68
C THR A 541 46.20 -10.26 37.05
N PRO A 542 45.36 -11.30 37.17
CA PRO A 542 44.93 -11.81 38.45
C PRO A 542 46.09 -12.56 39.14
N ALA A 543 46.25 -12.35 40.46
CA ALA A 543 47.19 -13.06 41.28
C ALA A 543 46.76 -14.52 41.47
N PRO A 544 47.69 -15.50 41.59
CA PRO A 544 47.36 -16.90 41.87
C PRO A 544 46.78 -17.06 43.28
N ARG A 545 45.71 -17.85 43.38
CA ARG A 545 45.14 -18.29 44.66
C ARG A 545 46.02 -19.37 45.31
N PRO A 546 46.05 -19.40 46.64
CA PRO A 546 46.81 -20.38 47.41
C PRO A 546 46.23 -21.78 47.33
#